data_ab179e73b6fbb383900747b508337f2f
#
_entry.id   ab179e73b6fbb383900747b508337f2f
#
_cell.length_a   1.000
_cell.length_b   1.000
_cell.length_c   1.000
_cell.angle_alpha   90.00
_cell.angle_beta   90.00
_cell.angle_gamma   90.00
#
_symmetry.space_group_name_H-M   'P 1'
#
loop_
_entity.id
_entity.type
_entity.pdbx_description
1 polymer ?
#
loop_
_entity_poly.entity_id
_entity_poly.type
_entity_poly.pdbx_seq_one_letter_code
_entity_poly.pdbx_strand_id
1 'polypeptide(L)'
;MALLQIAEPGQTAAPHQHRLAVGIDLGTTNSLVATVRSGQATILNDEQDRSLVPSVVYYGENEKLVGTEAFAKAAIDPKNTIISVKRLIGRSLGDVQARYTNLPYEFVASENGLPLLVTHQGKKSPIEVSADILSRLNHIAEQRLAGELSGVVITVPAYFDDAQRQSTKDAARLAGLNVLRLLNEPTAAAVAYGLDSGKEGVIAVYDLGGGTFDISILRLSKGVFEVLATGGDTALGGDDFDHLIADWIVEQAGIQPQNVNEQRELLSLATQTKIALTSEQSAVISWRGFESELSREQFNELIHSLVKRSLLTCRRALKDAHVEAEDVQEVVMVGGSTRVPYVREKVGEFFGKTPLTSIDPDKVVALGAAIQADILVGNKNDSDMLLLDVVPLSLGIETMGGLVEKIIPRNTTIPVARAQEFTTFKDGQTAMTVHVVQGERELVDDCRSLGRFTLRGIPPMVAGAAHIRVTYQVDADGLLSVTAMEKSTKVQASIQIKPSYGLTDEEVTAMIKASFDNAQYDMQARELAEQRVEADRVIESVIVALQQDGAELLTEAEFHQIENALKQLMNVKEGTDRHAIVQGIKALDVATQEFAARRMNKSINQALTGKSVSDIEQ
;
A
#
# COMPACT_ATOMS: atom_id res chain seq x y z
N MET A 1 11.94 28.16 35.74
CA MET A 1 10.51 28.55 35.68
C MET A 1 10.35 29.48 34.50
N ALA A 2 9.75 29.01 33.42
CA ALA A 2 9.39 29.88 32.31
C ALA A 2 8.19 30.72 32.76
N LEU A 3 8.32 32.02 32.67
CA LEU A 3 7.21 32.94 32.89
C LEU A 3 6.22 32.77 31.73
N LEU A 4 5.01 32.31 32.04
CA LEU A 4 3.91 32.27 31.09
C LEU A 4 3.54 33.72 30.72
N GLN A 5 3.64 34.04 29.44
CA GLN A 5 3.18 35.31 28.90
C GLN A 5 1.66 35.30 28.83
N ILE A 6 1.02 36.30 29.43
CA ILE A 6 -0.42 36.53 29.30
C ILE A 6 -0.60 37.41 28.06
N ALA A 7 -1.42 36.95 27.11
CA ALA A 7 -1.74 37.73 25.92
C ALA A 7 -2.54 38.98 26.29
N GLU A 8 -2.28 40.11 25.61
CA GLU A 8 -3.07 41.33 25.76
C GLU A 8 -4.53 41.11 25.28
N PRO A 9 -5.51 41.79 25.89
CA PRO A 9 -6.91 41.69 25.46
C PRO A 9 -7.05 42.00 23.96
N GLY A 10 -7.55 41.02 23.20
CA GLY A 10 -7.77 41.12 21.76
C GLY A 10 -6.69 40.50 20.88
N GLN A 11 -5.58 39.98 21.42
CA GLN A 11 -4.54 39.33 20.66
C GLN A 11 -4.75 37.81 20.47
N THR A 12 -5.54 37.17 21.35
CA THR A 12 -5.96 35.77 21.15
C THR A 12 -7.42 35.60 21.54
N ALA A 13 -8.20 34.92 20.69
CA ALA A 13 -9.62 34.68 20.93
C ALA A 13 -9.92 33.64 22.03
N ALA A 14 -8.94 32.79 22.39
CA ALA A 14 -9.00 31.81 23.47
C ALA A 14 -7.57 31.34 23.83
N PRO A 15 -7.31 30.93 25.09
CA PRO A 15 -6.06 30.28 25.42
C PRO A 15 -5.92 29.00 24.56
N HIS A 16 -4.73 28.79 23.97
CA HIS A 16 -4.42 27.56 23.26
C HIS A 16 -4.61 26.37 24.21
N GLN A 17 -5.70 25.64 24.06
CA GLN A 17 -5.87 24.39 24.77
C GLN A 17 -4.95 23.36 24.12
N HIS A 18 -3.98 22.86 24.88
CA HIS A 18 -3.15 21.75 24.43
C HIS A 18 -4.03 20.53 24.20
N ARG A 19 -4.12 20.06 22.96
CA ARG A 19 -4.90 18.89 22.57
C ARG A 19 -4.09 17.64 22.82
N LEU A 20 -4.67 16.67 23.55
CA LEU A 20 -3.99 15.42 23.82
C LEU A 20 -3.96 14.56 22.58
N ALA A 21 -2.77 14.29 22.08
CA ALA A 21 -2.56 13.42 20.93
C ALA A 21 -1.40 12.48 21.18
N VAL A 22 -1.45 11.28 20.58
CA VAL A 22 -0.42 10.28 20.76
C VAL A 22 -0.03 9.65 19.44
N GLY A 23 1.23 9.21 19.37
CA GLY A 23 1.71 8.28 18.34
C GLY A 23 1.67 6.86 18.88
N ILE A 24 1.19 5.95 18.08
CA ILE A 24 1.12 4.52 18.39
C ILE A 24 1.96 3.78 17.36
N ASP A 25 2.95 3.03 17.83
CA ASP A 25 3.61 2.00 17.06
C ASP A 25 2.91 0.67 17.31
N LEU A 26 2.14 0.21 16.32
CA LEU A 26 1.47 -1.09 16.35
C LEU A 26 2.40 -2.15 15.75
N GLY A 27 3.35 -2.63 16.53
CA GLY A 27 4.35 -3.60 16.09
C GLY A 27 3.85 -5.05 16.03
N THR A 28 4.58 -5.90 15.31
CA THR A 28 4.26 -7.33 15.21
C THR A 28 4.45 -8.03 16.56
N THR A 29 5.54 -7.75 17.25
CA THR A 29 5.91 -8.38 18.53
C THR A 29 5.54 -7.52 19.73
N ASN A 30 5.89 -6.23 19.68
CA ASN A 30 5.61 -5.26 20.72
C ASN A 30 4.97 -4.01 20.13
N SER A 31 4.12 -3.37 20.90
CA SER A 31 3.51 -2.09 20.56
C SER A 31 3.84 -1.05 21.62
N LEU A 32 3.88 0.23 21.22
CA LEU A 32 4.23 1.35 22.08
C LEU A 32 3.27 2.51 21.84
N VAL A 33 3.13 3.35 22.85
CA VAL A 33 2.44 4.61 22.75
C VAL A 33 3.31 5.74 23.29
N ALA A 34 3.36 6.86 22.57
CA ALA A 34 4.18 8.03 22.90
C ALA A 34 3.37 9.32 22.74
N THR A 35 3.80 10.36 23.42
CA THR A 35 3.23 11.71 23.30
C THR A 35 4.31 12.76 23.33
N VAL A 36 3.98 14.00 22.99
CA VAL A 36 4.86 15.14 23.18
C VAL A 36 4.48 15.89 24.47
N ARG A 37 5.44 16.01 25.36
CA ARG A 37 5.33 16.81 26.61
C ARG A 37 6.44 17.85 26.66
N SER A 38 6.08 19.10 26.89
CA SER A 38 7.05 20.21 26.97
C SER A 38 8.01 20.26 25.75
N GLY A 39 7.50 19.96 24.56
CA GLY A 39 8.26 19.95 23.30
C GLY A 39 9.14 18.72 23.07
N GLN A 40 9.12 17.73 23.97
CA GLN A 40 9.88 16.49 23.83
C GLN A 40 8.95 15.27 23.68
N ALA A 41 9.22 14.43 22.69
CA ALA A 41 8.53 13.17 22.53
C ALA A 41 8.98 12.17 23.61
N THR A 42 8.01 11.56 24.28
CA THR A 42 8.25 10.63 25.39
C THR A 42 7.33 9.40 25.28
N ILE A 43 7.85 8.22 25.62
CA ILE A 43 7.04 7.00 25.71
C ILE A 43 6.16 7.07 26.95
N LEU A 44 4.92 6.59 26.81
CA LEU A 44 3.99 6.42 27.93
C LEU A 44 4.07 4.95 28.40
N ASN A 45 4.57 4.78 29.63
CA ASN A 45 4.72 3.45 30.22
C ASN A 45 3.37 2.96 30.80
N ASP A 46 3.21 1.63 30.90
CA ASP A 46 2.05 1.01 31.56
C ASP A 46 2.06 1.21 33.09
N GLU A 47 1.13 0.57 33.80
CA GLU A 47 0.97 0.68 35.25
C GLU A 47 2.15 0.08 36.03
N GLN A 48 2.92 -0.82 35.40
CA GLN A 48 4.13 -1.43 35.93
C GLN A 48 5.42 -0.75 35.45
N ASP A 49 5.29 0.43 34.87
CA ASP A 49 6.39 1.24 34.34
C ASP A 49 7.16 0.58 33.17
N ARG A 50 6.48 -0.29 32.39
CA ARG A 50 7.03 -0.92 31.20
C ARG A 50 6.69 -0.08 29.95
N SER A 51 7.67 0.13 29.10
CA SER A 51 7.49 0.89 27.85
C SER A 51 6.95 0.04 26.68
N LEU A 52 7.26 -1.27 26.67
CA LEU A 52 6.86 -2.20 25.64
C LEU A 52 5.62 -2.99 26.08
N VAL A 53 4.59 -2.97 25.25
CA VAL A 53 3.39 -3.80 25.42
C VAL A 53 3.44 -4.92 24.40
N PRO A 54 3.61 -6.19 24.80
CA PRO A 54 3.54 -7.31 23.85
C PRO A 54 2.26 -7.26 23.01
N SER A 55 2.37 -7.42 21.70
CA SER A 55 1.25 -7.46 20.76
C SER A 55 0.54 -8.81 20.81
N VAL A 56 0.02 -9.14 21.99
CA VAL A 56 -0.55 -10.45 22.35
C VAL A 56 -1.91 -10.24 23.01
N VAL A 57 -2.90 -11.05 22.59
CA VAL A 57 -4.23 -11.10 23.20
C VAL A 57 -4.58 -12.53 23.57
N TYR A 58 -4.99 -12.75 24.79
CA TYR A 58 -5.50 -14.02 25.29
C TYR A 58 -7.03 -13.95 25.44
N TYR A 59 -7.73 -14.90 24.83
CA TYR A 59 -9.17 -15.07 24.90
C TYR A 59 -9.52 -16.33 25.71
N GLY A 60 -9.42 -16.24 27.04
CA GLY A 60 -9.82 -17.32 27.94
C GLY A 60 -11.32 -17.42 28.10
N GLU A 61 -11.81 -18.49 28.76
CA GLU A 61 -13.25 -18.76 28.95
C GLU A 61 -13.97 -17.59 29.68
N ASN A 62 -13.32 -16.99 30.69
CA ASN A 62 -13.91 -15.99 31.56
C ASN A 62 -13.09 -14.67 31.62
N GLU A 63 -11.95 -14.59 30.93
CA GLU A 63 -11.06 -13.45 30.96
C GLU A 63 -10.50 -13.14 29.58
N LYS A 64 -10.32 -11.85 29.29
CA LYS A 64 -9.56 -11.36 28.15
C LYS A 64 -8.36 -10.58 28.68
N LEU A 65 -7.15 -10.94 28.27
CA LEU A 65 -5.91 -10.28 28.66
C LEU A 65 -5.19 -9.72 27.42
N VAL A 66 -4.48 -8.62 27.60
CA VAL A 66 -3.67 -8.00 26.53
C VAL A 66 -2.30 -7.63 27.08
N GLY A 67 -1.27 -7.85 26.27
CA GLY A 67 0.09 -7.49 26.65
C GLY A 67 0.80 -8.60 27.44
N THR A 68 1.53 -8.22 28.47
CA THR A 68 2.41 -9.14 29.24
C THR A 68 1.64 -10.26 29.93
N GLU A 69 0.48 -9.97 30.50
CA GLU A 69 -0.38 -10.95 31.14
C GLU A 69 -0.91 -11.98 30.12
N ALA A 70 -1.24 -11.53 28.90
CA ALA A 70 -1.61 -12.42 27.79
C ALA A 70 -0.42 -13.26 27.34
N PHE A 71 0.76 -12.67 27.22
CA PHE A 71 1.97 -13.38 26.80
C PHE A 71 2.32 -14.53 27.75
N ALA A 72 2.10 -14.37 29.05
CA ALA A 72 2.30 -15.44 30.04
C ALA A 72 1.40 -16.67 29.81
N LYS A 73 0.29 -16.52 29.07
CA LYS A 73 -0.62 -17.64 28.70
C LYS A 73 -0.16 -18.39 27.44
N ALA A 74 0.80 -17.86 26.68
CA ALA A 74 1.18 -18.40 25.38
C ALA A 74 1.67 -19.86 25.41
N ALA A 75 2.39 -20.25 26.45
CA ALA A 75 2.86 -21.62 26.63
C ALA A 75 1.77 -22.56 27.22
N ILE A 76 0.78 -22.00 27.94
CA ILE A 76 -0.26 -22.76 28.66
C ILE A 76 -1.45 -23.04 27.73
N ASP A 77 -1.90 -22.00 26.99
CA ASP A 77 -3.05 -22.08 26.08
C ASP A 77 -2.74 -21.36 24.76
N PRO A 78 -1.87 -21.95 23.92
CA PRO A 78 -1.41 -21.33 22.69
C PRO A 78 -2.50 -21.12 21.63
N LYS A 79 -3.58 -21.94 21.66
CA LYS A 79 -4.69 -21.81 20.70
C LYS A 79 -5.51 -20.54 20.91
N ASN A 80 -5.64 -20.12 22.16
CA ASN A 80 -6.44 -18.95 22.54
C ASN A 80 -5.58 -17.71 22.84
N THR A 81 -4.25 -17.83 22.70
CA THR A 81 -3.29 -16.73 22.86
C THR A 81 -2.77 -16.29 21.51
N ILE A 82 -3.32 -15.21 20.98
CA ILE A 82 -3.01 -14.73 19.64
C ILE A 82 -1.79 -13.82 19.69
N ILE A 83 -0.74 -14.20 18.97
CA ILE A 83 0.55 -13.50 18.87
C ILE A 83 0.78 -13.10 17.42
N SER A 84 1.48 -11.99 17.18
CA SER A 84 1.89 -11.53 15.84
C SER A 84 0.73 -11.33 14.86
N VAL A 85 -0.43 -10.89 15.35
CA VAL A 85 -1.65 -10.71 14.55
C VAL A 85 -1.46 -9.78 13.34
N LYS A 86 -0.50 -8.85 13.41
CA LYS A 86 -0.16 -7.93 12.32
C LYS A 86 0.20 -8.65 11.02
N ARG A 87 0.73 -9.87 11.09
CA ARG A 87 1.02 -10.73 9.92
C ARG A 87 -0.23 -11.24 9.22
N LEU A 88 -1.38 -11.26 9.92
CA LEU A 88 -2.65 -11.79 9.43
C LEU A 88 -3.59 -10.69 8.91
N ILE A 89 -3.32 -9.43 9.25
CA ILE A 89 -4.20 -8.30 8.95
C ILE A 89 -4.24 -8.05 7.43
N GLY A 90 -5.44 -7.87 6.88
CA GLY A 90 -5.65 -7.61 5.45
C GLY A 90 -5.36 -8.79 4.51
N ARG A 91 -5.11 -9.99 5.03
CA ARG A 91 -4.80 -11.20 4.26
C ARG A 91 -6.00 -12.10 4.09
N SER A 92 -6.03 -12.88 3.00
CA SER A 92 -7.00 -13.96 2.83
C SER A 92 -6.64 -15.17 3.69
N LEU A 93 -7.62 -16.04 3.97
CA LEU A 93 -7.35 -17.30 4.65
C LEU A 93 -6.38 -18.19 3.84
N GLY A 94 -6.52 -18.19 2.50
CA GLY A 94 -5.62 -18.94 1.61
C GLY A 94 -4.17 -18.46 1.70
N ASP A 95 -3.96 -17.14 1.71
CA ASP A 95 -2.61 -16.55 1.86
C ASP A 95 -1.99 -16.88 3.21
N VAL A 96 -2.79 -16.80 4.28
CA VAL A 96 -2.34 -17.14 5.64
C VAL A 96 -1.91 -18.61 5.71
N GLN A 97 -2.71 -19.52 5.18
CA GLN A 97 -2.42 -20.96 5.20
C GLN A 97 -1.22 -21.33 4.32
N ALA A 98 -1.06 -20.65 3.18
CA ALA A 98 0.08 -20.89 2.29
C ALA A 98 1.42 -20.43 2.88
N ARG A 99 1.41 -19.34 3.68
CA ARG A 99 2.63 -18.74 4.24
C ARG A 99 3.00 -19.26 5.62
N TYR A 100 2.01 -19.51 6.46
CA TYR A 100 2.19 -19.84 7.88
C TYR A 100 1.61 -21.23 8.17
N THR A 101 2.37 -22.26 7.82
CA THR A 101 1.93 -23.68 7.94
C THR A 101 1.87 -24.20 9.38
N ASN A 102 2.55 -23.54 10.33
CA ASN A 102 2.73 -24.03 11.71
C ASN A 102 2.10 -23.12 12.78
N LEU A 103 1.06 -22.34 12.44
CA LEU A 103 0.36 -21.57 13.46
C LEU A 103 -0.50 -22.48 14.35
N PRO A 104 -0.53 -22.24 15.68
CA PRO A 104 -1.30 -23.07 16.61
C PRO A 104 -2.81 -22.81 16.57
N TYR A 105 -3.24 -21.89 15.71
CA TYR A 105 -4.62 -21.40 15.65
C TYR A 105 -5.50 -22.27 14.76
N GLU A 106 -6.75 -22.40 15.14
CA GLU A 106 -7.80 -22.92 14.29
C GLU A 106 -8.43 -21.76 13.50
N PHE A 107 -8.42 -21.86 12.17
CA PHE A 107 -8.96 -20.84 11.28
C PHE A 107 -10.25 -21.30 10.60
N VAL A 108 -11.20 -20.38 10.46
CA VAL A 108 -12.36 -20.53 9.58
C VAL A 108 -12.44 -19.32 8.63
N ALA A 109 -13.01 -19.53 7.45
CA ALA A 109 -13.22 -18.43 6.52
C ALA A 109 -14.46 -17.61 6.93
N SER A 110 -14.37 -16.27 6.82
CA SER A 110 -15.55 -15.41 6.83
C SER A 110 -16.30 -15.50 5.48
N GLU A 111 -17.47 -14.90 5.37
CA GLU A 111 -18.23 -14.82 4.12
C GLU A 111 -17.42 -14.19 2.97
N ASN A 112 -16.47 -13.31 3.29
CA ASN A 112 -15.59 -12.62 2.34
C ASN A 112 -14.22 -13.31 2.18
N GLY A 113 -14.03 -14.52 2.70
CA GLY A 113 -12.78 -15.28 2.58
C GLY A 113 -11.65 -14.81 3.50
N LEU A 114 -11.92 -13.88 4.44
CA LEU A 114 -10.92 -13.43 5.42
C LEU A 114 -10.78 -14.44 6.56
N PRO A 115 -9.59 -14.56 7.18
CA PRO A 115 -9.36 -15.49 8.27
C PRO A 115 -10.11 -15.05 9.55
N LEU A 116 -10.76 -15.99 10.21
CA LEU A 116 -11.29 -15.85 11.56
C LEU A 116 -10.62 -16.90 12.45
N LEU A 117 -10.08 -16.45 13.59
CA LEU A 117 -9.46 -17.29 14.60
C LEU A 117 -10.55 -17.81 15.56
N VAL A 118 -10.60 -19.13 15.75
CA VAL A 118 -11.54 -19.75 16.67
C VAL A 118 -10.94 -19.72 18.08
N THR A 119 -11.63 -19.06 19.01
CA THR A 119 -11.19 -18.89 20.40
C THR A 119 -12.30 -19.29 21.37
N HIS A 120 -12.02 -19.40 22.68
CA HIS A 120 -13.04 -19.63 23.72
C HIS A 120 -14.12 -18.52 23.73
N GLN A 121 -13.77 -17.29 23.31
CA GLN A 121 -14.72 -16.17 23.22
C GLN A 121 -15.32 -16.00 21.81
N GLY A 122 -15.39 -17.09 21.04
CA GLY A 122 -15.93 -17.11 19.70
C GLY A 122 -14.90 -16.83 18.62
N LYS A 123 -15.40 -16.54 17.41
CA LYS A 123 -14.56 -16.26 16.26
C LYS A 123 -14.07 -14.81 16.31
N LYS A 124 -12.78 -14.58 16.13
CA LYS A 124 -12.13 -13.27 16.14
C LYS A 124 -11.43 -13.03 14.82
N SER A 125 -11.67 -11.88 14.21
CA SER A 125 -10.90 -11.43 13.06
C SER A 125 -9.56 -10.82 13.49
N PRO A 126 -8.53 -10.80 12.64
CA PRO A 126 -7.29 -10.06 12.91
C PRO A 126 -7.51 -8.58 13.23
N ILE A 127 -8.57 -7.98 12.67
CA ILE A 127 -8.97 -6.60 12.94
C ILE A 127 -9.42 -6.44 14.39
N GLU A 128 -10.28 -7.35 14.90
CA GLU A 128 -10.74 -7.31 16.30
C GLU A 128 -9.60 -7.52 17.29
N VAL A 129 -8.69 -8.46 17.00
CA VAL A 129 -7.50 -8.70 17.83
C VAL A 129 -6.60 -7.47 17.87
N SER A 130 -6.38 -6.81 16.73
CA SER A 130 -5.62 -5.56 16.65
C SER A 130 -6.31 -4.42 17.40
N ALA A 131 -7.66 -4.36 17.34
CA ALA A 131 -8.45 -3.39 18.10
C ALA A 131 -8.30 -3.58 19.62
N ASP A 132 -8.21 -4.80 20.11
CA ASP A 132 -7.97 -5.08 21.53
C ASP A 132 -6.58 -4.56 21.98
N ILE A 133 -5.54 -4.72 21.15
CA ILE A 133 -4.21 -4.15 21.42
C ILE A 133 -4.27 -2.62 21.44
N LEU A 134 -4.90 -2.02 20.44
CA LEU A 134 -5.05 -0.56 20.35
C LEU A 134 -5.86 0.00 21.53
N SER A 135 -6.91 -0.69 21.97
CA SER A 135 -7.69 -0.30 23.15
C SER A 135 -6.83 -0.31 24.43
N ARG A 136 -5.91 -1.27 24.56
CA ARG A 136 -4.95 -1.29 25.69
C ARG A 136 -4.01 -0.09 25.65
N LEU A 137 -3.47 0.25 24.49
CA LEU A 137 -2.58 1.40 24.32
C LEU A 137 -3.32 2.73 24.56
N ASN A 138 -4.58 2.82 24.11
CA ASN A 138 -5.45 3.97 24.42
C ASN A 138 -5.64 4.14 25.92
N HIS A 139 -5.94 3.06 26.63
CA HIS A 139 -6.12 3.09 28.07
C HIS A 139 -4.86 3.58 28.81
N ILE A 140 -3.68 3.08 28.42
CA ILE A 140 -2.39 3.55 28.96
C ILE A 140 -2.24 5.07 28.72
N ALA A 141 -2.53 5.52 27.50
CA ALA A 141 -2.39 6.92 27.13
C ALA A 141 -3.33 7.82 27.94
N GLU A 142 -4.62 7.49 28.00
CA GLU A 142 -5.61 8.29 28.72
C GLU A 142 -5.33 8.36 30.23
N GLN A 143 -4.90 7.25 30.83
CA GLN A 143 -4.47 7.23 32.23
C GLN A 143 -3.25 8.12 32.48
N ARG A 144 -2.22 8.01 31.65
CA ARG A 144 -0.97 8.79 31.81
C ARG A 144 -1.12 10.26 31.47
N LEU A 145 -2.08 10.61 30.61
CA LEU A 145 -2.37 11.98 30.19
C LEU A 145 -3.51 12.63 31.00
N ALA A 146 -4.24 11.82 31.77
CA ALA A 146 -5.39 12.24 32.58
C ALA A 146 -6.48 12.95 31.76
N GLY A 147 -6.77 12.48 30.54
CA GLY A 147 -7.77 13.05 29.65
C GLY A 147 -7.99 12.22 28.38
N GLU A 148 -9.08 12.53 27.68
CA GLU A 148 -9.44 11.89 26.40
C GLU A 148 -8.54 12.36 25.27
N LEU A 149 -8.21 11.45 24.35
CA LEU A 149 -7.37 11.76 23.20
C LEU A 149 -8.17 12.49 22.11
N SER A 150 -7.63 13.61 21.64
CA SER A 150 -8.15 14.32 20.45
C SER A 150 -7.92 13.55 19.16
N GLY A 151 -6.86 12.73 19.11
CA GLY A 151 -6.56 11.88 17.99
C GLY A 151 -5.23 11.14 18.12
N VAL A 152 -5.04 10.18 17.22
CA VAL A 152 -3.87 9.31 17.20
C VAL A 152 -3.23 9.24 15.82
N VAL A 153 -1.91 9.12 15.76
CA VAL A 153 -1.17 8.65 14.57
C VAL A 153 -0.74 7.22 14.83
N ILE A 154 -1.08 6.31 13.92
CA ILE A 154 -0.72 4.89 14.03
C ILE A 154 0.27 4.57 12.94
N THR A 155 1.35 3.84 13.27
CA THR A 155 2.35 3.46 12.28
C THR A 155 2.03 2.13 11.62
N VAL A 156 2.43 2.02 10.36
CA VAL A 156 2.30 0.83 9.53
C VAL A 156 3.58 0.63 8.72
N PRO A 157 3.94 -0.61 8.32
CA PRO A 157 5.02 -0.85 7.38
C PRO A 157 4.83 -0.07 6.07
N ALA A 158 5.94 0.38 5.46
CA ALA A 158 5.89 1.27 4.30
C ALA A 158 5.13 0.66 3.10
N TYR A 159 5.22 -0.66 2.92
CA TYR A 159 4.55 -1.35 1.82
C TYR A 159 3.28 -2.09 2.22
N PHE A 160 2.71 -1.76 3.37
CA PHE A 160 1.32 -2.16 3.63
C PHE A 160 0.47 -1.71 2.46
N ASP A 161 -0.23 -2.67 1.86
CA ASP A 161 -1.20 -2.38 0.81
C ASP A 161 -2.46 -1.72 1.39
N ASP A 162 -3.34 -1.30 0.50
CA ASP A 162 -4.59 -0.63 0.90
C ASP A 162 -5.44 -1.50 1.83
N ALA A 163 -5.40 -2.86 1.68
CA ALA A 163 -6.14 -3.78 2.55
C ALA A 163 -5.65 -3.72 3.98
N GLN A 164 -4.36 -3.78 4.15
CA GLN A 164 -3.71 -3.76 5.45
C GLN A 164 -3.87 -2.40 6.12
N ARG A 165 -3.75 -1.30 5.35
CA ARG A 165 -3.97 0.08 5.82
C ARG A 165 -5.42 0.29 6.26
N GLN A 166 -6.39 -0.10 5.43
CA GLN A 166 -7.80 0.02 5.78
C GLN A 166 -8.15 -0.84 7.00
N SER A 167 -7.65 -2.08 7.06
CA SER A 167 -7.86 -2.97 8.20
C SER A 167 -7.28 -2.40 9.49
N THR A 168 -6.14 -1.69 9.41
CA THR A 168 -5.55 -0.99 10.57
C THR A 168 -6.43 0.18 11.02
N LYS A 169 -6.99 0.97 10.09
CA LYS A 169 -7.98 2.02 10.40
C LYS A 169 -9.26 1.45 11.02
N ASP A 170 -9.74 0.34 10.48
CA ASP A 170 -10.95 -0.31 11.00
C ASP A 170 -10.72 -0.85 12.42
N ALA A 171 -9.53 -1.41 12.70
CA ALA A 171 -9.14 -1.82 14.05
C ALA A 171 -9.11 -0.62 15.02
N ALA A 172 -8.54 0.50 14.61
CA ALA A 172 -8.52 1.72 15.41
C ALA A 172 -9.91 2.28 15.67
N ARG A 173 -10.78 2.25 14.66
CA ARG A 173 -12.19 2.66 14.81
C ARG A 173 -12.94 1.75 15.78
N LEU A 174 -12.73 0.44 15.73
CA LEU A 174 -13.29 -0.52 16.70
C LEU A 174 -12.78 -0.26 18.12
N ALA A 175 -11.55 0.21 18.27
CA ALA A 175 -10.97 0.62 19.54
C ALA A 175 -11.47 2.02 20.03
N GLY A 176 -12.33 2.69 19.26
CA GLY A 176 -12.84 4.02 19.59
C GLY A 176 -11.86 5.17 19.34
N LEU A 177 -10.79 4.94 18.59
CA LEU A 177 -9.73 5.92 18.32
C LEU A 177 -10.07 6.80 17.10
N ASN A 178 -9.80 8.11 17.25
CA ASN A 178 -9.83 9.05 16.13
C ASN A 178 -8.47 9.06 15.41
N VAL A 179 -8.36 8.38 14.27
CA VAL A 179 -7.12 8.30 13.50
C VAL A 179 -6.90 9.58 12.71
N LEU A 180 -5.88 10.35 13.08
CA LEU A 180 -5.46 11.56 12.38
C LEU A 180 -4.72 11.20 11.08
N ARG A 181 -3.87 10.17 11.15
CA ARG A 181 -3.07 9.67 10.03
C ARG A 181 -2.57 8.26 10.32
N LEU A 182 -2.43 7.44 9.25
CA LEU A 182 -1.52 6.31 9.23
C LEU A 182 -0.16 6.80 8.72
N LEU A 183 0.91 6.46 9.42
CA LEU A 183 2.25 6.90 9.10
C LEU A 183 3.15 5.69 8.85
N ASN A 184 3.95 5.71 7.79
CA ASN A 184 4.89 4.61 7.57
C ASN A 184 5.97 4.58 8.66
N GLU A 185 6.27 3.40 9.18
CA GLU A 185 7.26 3.17 10.25
C GLU A 185 8.61 3.83 9.95
N PRO A 186 9.22 3.64 8.76
CA PRO A 186 10.48 4.30 8.44
C PRO A 186 10.37 5.82 8.37
N THR A 187 9.23 6.33 7.93
CA THR A 187 8.97 7.77 7.89
C THR A 187 8.85 8.36 9.31
N ALA A 188 8.17 7.64 10.21
CA ALA A 188 8.12 8.03 11.63
C ALA A 188 9.53 8.05 12.24
N ALA A 189 10.34 7.04 11.96
CA ALA A 189 11.72 6.99 12.42
C ALA A 189 12.54 8.19 11.90
N ALA A 190 12.40 8.54 10.61
CA ALA A 190 13.06 9.72 10.04
C ALA A 190 12.66 11.03 10.72
N VAL A 191 11.36 11.18 11.06
CA VAL A 191 10.87 12.33 11.83
C VAL A 191 11.57 12.45 13.17
N ALA A 192 11.71 11.34 13.89
CA ALA A 192 12.38 11.33 15.19
C ALA A 192 13.87 11.74 15.10
N TYR A 193 14.56 11.31 14.05
CA TYR A 193 15.97 11.63 13.84
C TYR A 193 16.21 13.00 13.17
N GLY A 194 15.34 13.40 12.26
CA GLY A 194 15.54 14.61 11.45
C GLY A 194 15.40 15.92 12.22
N LEU A 195 14.61 15.94 13.27
CA LEU A 195 14.39 17.12 14.10
C LEU A 195 15.63 17.51 14.91
N ASP A 196 16.49 16.55 15.24
CA ASP A 196 17.65 16.80 16.09
C ASP A 196 18.93 17.11 15.29
N SER A 197 19.00 16.77 14.00
CA SER A 197 20.26 16.80 13.27
C SER A 197 20.49 18.03 12.38
N GLY A 198 19.41 18.69 11.90
CA GLY A 198 19.51 19.82 10.95
C GLY A 198 20.28 19.49 9.66
N LYS A 199 20.56 18.20 9.39
CA LYS A 199 21.32 17.73 8.24
C LYS A 199 20.44 17.59 7.00
N GLU A 200 20.95 18.07 5.87
CA GLU A 200 20.34 17.85 4.57
C GLU A 200 21.05 16.68 3.87
N GLY A 201 20.30 15.91 3.06
CA GLY A 201 20.85 14.82 2.25
C GLY A 201 19.96 13.60 2.13
N VAL A 202 20.53 12.51 1.62
CA VAL A 202 19.83 11.24 1.47
C VAL A 202 20.15 10.34 2.67
N ILE A 203 19.12 9.76 3.27
CA ILE A 203 19.27 8.77 4.33
C ILE A 203 18.55 7.47 3.97
N ALA A 204 19.06 6.35 4.44
CA ALA A 204 18.38 5.08 4.40
C ALA A 204 17.85 4.75 5.80
N VAL A 205 16.59 4.35 5.90
CA VAL A 205 15.99 3.84 7.13
C VAL A 205 15.79 2.34 6.95
N TYR A 206 16.58 1.56 7.69
CA TYR A 206 16.56 0.10 7.69
C TYR A 206 15.84 -0.37 8.95
N ASP A 207 14.61 -0.82 8.77
CA ASP A 207 13.76 -1.30 9.86
C ASP A 207 13.61 -2.82 9.78
N LEU A 208 14.16 -3.54 10.77
CA LEU A 208 14.03 -4.98 10.91
C LEU A 208 13.38 -5.27 12.27
N GLY A 209 12.07 -5.45 12.22
CA GLY A 209 11.24 -5.76 13.38
C GLY A 209 11.21 -7.24 13.73
N GLY A 210 10.21 -7.64 14.51
CA GLY A 210 9.97 -9.05 14.84
C GLY A 210 9.44 -9.86 13.65
N GLY A 211 8.63 -9.28 12.79
CA GLY A 211 7.98 -10.01 11.71
C GLY A 211 8.06 -9.40 10.32
N THR A 212 8.54 -8.18 10.21
CA THR A 212 8.63 -7.44 8.93
C THR A 212 9.97 -6.78 8.79
N PHE A 213 10.38 -6.61 7.54
CA PHE A 213 11.53 -5.83 7.12
C PHE A 213 11.07 -4.68 6.22
N ASP A 214 11.54 -3.48 6.51
CA ASP A 214 11.29 -2.27 5.74
C ASP A 214 12.59 -1.54 5.42
N ILE A 215 12.68 -0.99 4.22
CA ILE A 215 13.73 -0.05 3.81
C ILE A 215 13.08 1.15 3.15
N SER A 216 13.44 2.36 3.56
CA SER A 216 13.06 3.59 2.88
C SER A 216 14.28 4.43 2.58
N ILE A 217 14.31 4.98 1.37
CA ILE A 217 15.28 5.96 0.94
C ILE A 217 14.61 7.32 0.98
N LEU A 218 15.13 8.21 1.82
CA LEU A 218 14.53 9.52 2.10
C LEU A 218 15.51 10.63 1.72
N ARG A 219 14.98 11.74 1.22
CA ARG A 219 15.70 13.01 1.10
C ARG A 219 15.24 13.95 2.20
N LEU A 220 16.20 14.49 2.94
CA LEU A 220 15.98 15.53 3.93
C LEU A 220 16.46 16.86 3.37
N SER A 221 15.59 17.86 3.35
CA SER A 221 15.90 19.20 2.88
C SER A 221 15.07 20.23 3.64
N LYS A 222 15.70 21.08 4.43
CA LYS A 222 15.08 22.22 5.15
C LYS A 222 13.77 21.89 5.89
N GLY A 223 13.75 20.77 6.63
CA GLY A 223 12.55 20.34 7.37
C GLY A 223 11.53 19.57 6.53
N VAL A 224 11.79 19.37 5.22
CA VAL A 224 10.93 18.57 4.34
C VAL A 224 11.51 17.17 4.21
N PHE A 225 10.69 16.17 4.48
CA PHE A 225 11.00 14.76 4.28
C PHE A 225 10.33 14.28 3.01
N GLU A 226 11.11 13.96 2.00
CA GLU A 226 10.66 13.35 0.75
C GLU A 226 11.03 11.88 0.74
N VAL A 227 10.06 10.98 0.62
CA VAL A 227 10.32 9.54 0.42
C VAL A 227 10.61 9.32 -1.06
N LEU A 228 11.84 8.93 -1.39
CA LEU A 228 12.25 8.67 -2.76
C LEU A 228 11.83 7.29 -3.25
N ALA A 229 12.00 6.28 -2.39
CA ALA A 229 11.55 4.92 -2.63
C ALA A 229 11.39 4.15 -1.33
N THR A 230 10.55 3.12 -1.37
CA THR A 230 10.36 2.15 -0.28
C THR A 230 10.47 0.74 -0.83
N GLY A 231 10.87 -0.19 0.03
CA GLY A 231 10.86 -1.62 -0.24
C GLY A 231 10.75 -2.37 1.08
N GLY A 232 10.51 -3.68 1.00
CA GLY A 232 10.42 -4.44 2.24
C GLY A 232 10.01 -5.90 2.00
N ASP A 233 9.77 -6.61 3.11
CA ASP A 233 9.38 -8.02 3.13
C ASP A 233 8.51 -8.27 4.37
N THR A 234 7.25 -8.60 4.15
CA THR A 234 6.27 -8.85 5.22
C THR A 234 6.44 -10.21 5.92
N ALA A 235 7.39 -11.02 5.46
CA ALA A 235 7.71 -12.34 5.99
C ALA A 235 9.21 -12.47 6.29
N LEU A 236 9.83 -11.41 6.78
CA LEU A 236 11.23 -11.38 7.21
C LEU A 236 11.34 -10.57 8.49
N GLY A 237 11.78 -11.20 9.58
CA GLY A 237 11.97 -10.54 10.86
C GLY A 237 12.65 -11.40 11.90
N GLY A 238 12.67 -10.93 13.14
CA GLY A 238 13.28 -11.61 14.27
C GLY A 238 12.64 -12.94 14.62
N ASP A 239 11.34 -13.11 14.33
CA ASP A 239 10.63 -14.38 14.53
C ASP A 239 11.18 -15.47 13.60
N ASP A 240 11.63 -15.08 12.38
CA ASP A 240 12.24 -16.04 11.46
C ASP A 240 13.63 -16.46 11.95
N PHE A 241 14.37 -15.55 12.62
CA PHE A 241 15.62 -15.91 13.31
C PHE A 241 15.35 -16.90 14.47
N ASP A 242 14.27 -16.70 15.22
CA ASP A 242 13.87 -17.61 16.31
C ASP A 242 13.55 -19.01 15.78
N HIS A 243 12.84 -19.10 14.65
CA HIS A 243 12.57 -20.38 14.01
C HIS A 243 13.84 -21.11 13.58
N LEU A 244 14.83 -20.41 13.01
CA LEU A 244 16.11 -21.01 12.63
C LEU A 244 16.89 -21.55 13.85
N ILE A 245 16.86 -20.86 15.00
CA ILE A 245 17.43 -21.34 16.24
C ILE A 245 16.65 -22.56 16.76
N ALA A 246 15.33 -22.52 16.73
CA ALA A 246 14.48 -23.62 17.15
C ALA A 246 14.72 -24.88 16.30
N ASP A 247 14.80 -24.73 14.99
CA ASP A 247 15.12 -25.84 14.07
C ASP A 247 16.51 -26.40 14.33
N TRP A 248 17.50 -25.54 14.57
CA TRP A 248 18.84 -25.97 14.97
C TRP A 248 18.84 -26.77 16.28
N ILE A 249 18.07 -26.33 17.31
CA ILE A 249 17.95 -27.06 18.59
C ILE A 249 17.35 -28.45 18.34
N VAL A 250 16.29 -28.53 17.54
CA VAL A 250 15.62 -29.79 17.19
C VAL A 250 16.59 -30.75 16.47
N GLU A 251 17.35 -30.22 15.50
CA GLU A 251 18.31 -31.01 14.75
C GLU A 251 19.43 -31.54 15.64
N GLN A 252 20.01 -30.69 16.51
CA GLN A 252 21.07 -31.09 17.41
C GLN A 252 20.61 -32.06 18.51
N ALA A 253 19.40 -31.82 19.06
CA ALA A 253 18.83 -32.68 20.10
C ALA A 253 18.33 -34.00 19.55
N GLY A 254 17.93 -34.07 18.29
CA GLY A 254 17.21 -35.23 17.73
C GLY A 254 15.81 -35.43 18.33
N ILE A 255 15.26 -34.41 18.99
CA ILE A 255 13.98 -34.43 19.70
C ILE A 255 13.02 -33.48 19.00
N GLN A 256 11.86 -34.00 18.58
CA GLN A 256 10.80 -33.17 18.00
C GLN A 256 9.81 -32.73 19.07
N PRO A 257 9.29 -31.49 19.03
CA PRO A 257 8.19 -31.09 19.89
C PRO A 257 6.93 -31.91 19.55
N GLN A 258 6.29 -32.50 20.56
CA GLN A 258 5.17 -33.43 20.38
C GLN A 258 3.81 -32.75 20.34
N ASN A 259 3.74 -31.51 20.78
CA ASN A 259 2.51 -30.72 20.83
C ASN A 259 2.82 -29.22 20.71
N VAL A 260 1.75 -28.43 20.56
CA VAL A 260 1.85 -26.99 20.35
C VAL A 260 2.47 -26.27 21.55
N ASN A 261 2.26 -26.75 22.78
CA ASN A 261 2.83 -26.12 23.95
C ASN A 261 4.36 -26.26 23.96
N GLU A 262 4.86 -27.44 23.63
CA GLU A 262 6.29 -27.71 23.51
C GLU A 262 6.95 -26.89 22.38
N GLN A 263 6.23 -26.72 21.28
CA GLN A 263 6.69 -25.87 20.19
C GLN A 263 6.82 -24.39 20.62
N ARG A 264 5.87 -23.90 21.42
CA ARG A 264 5.92 -22.54 21.98
C ARG A 264 7.05 -22.37 23.01
N GLU A 265 7.26 -23.37 23.87
CA GLU A 265 8.37 -23.39 24.81
C GLU A 265 9.72 -23.31 24.07
N LEU A 266 9.89 -24.12 23.02
CA LEU A 266 11.08 -24.12 22.18
C LEU A 266 11.31 -22.76 21.51
N LEU A 267 10.28 -22.14 20.93
CA LEU A 267 10.39 -20.81 20.34
C LEU A 267 10.72 -19.73 21.38
N SER A 268 10.16 -19.82 22.59
CA SER A 268 10.51 -18.91 23.68
C SER A 268 11.99 -19.04 24.07
N LEU A 269 12.50 -20.27 24.15
CA LEU A 269 13.91 -20.54 24.39
C LEU A 269 14.79 -19.98 23.26
N ALA A 270 14.40 -20.17 22.00
CA ALA A 270 15.09 -19.64 20.83
C ALA A 270 15.18 -18.10 20.87
N THR A 271 14.08 -17.43 21.21
CA THR A 271 14.05 -15.96 21.39
C THR A 271 14.99 -15.50 22.48
N GLN A 272 15.00 -16.18 23.65
CA GLN A 272 15.93 -15.85 24.73
C GLN A 272 17.40 -16.07 24.32
N THR A 273 17.69 -17.14 23.60
CA THR A 273 19.02 -17.44 23.04
C THR A 273 19.47 -16.34 22.06
N LYS A 274 18.59 -15.93 21.14
CA LYS A 274 18.85 -14.82 20.21
C LYS A 274 19.19 -13.53 20.96
N ILE A 275 18.42 -13.19 21.99
CA ILE A 275 18.63 -11.99 22.80
C ILE A 275 19.99 -12.05 23.52
N ALA A 276 20.33 -13.18 24.14
CA ALA A 276 21.61 -13.38 24.81
C ALA A 276 22.79 -13.20 23.84
N LEU A 277 22.69 -13.74 22.62
CA LEU A 277 23.72 -13.62 21.58
C LEU A 277 23.93 -12.19 21.06
N THR A 278 23.10 -11.21 21.42
CA THR A 278 23.36 -9.80 21.08
C THR A 278 24.51 -9.22 21.91
N SER A 279 24.67 -9.63 23.15
CA SER A 279 25.73 -9.17 24.07
C SER A 279 26.83 -10.22 24.29
N GLU A 280 26.48 -11.51 24.28
CA GLU A 280 27.37 -12.61 24.59
C GLU A 280 27.92 -13.31 23.35
N GLN A 281 29.07 -13.94 23.42
CA GLN A 281 29.67 -14.68 22.31
C GLN A 281 29.07 -16.06 22.11
N SER A 282 28.42 -16.61 23.16
CA SER A 282 27.74 -17.88 23.12
C SER A 282 26.60 -17.90 24.14
N ALA A 283 25.60 -18.73 23.91
CA ALA A 283 24.47 -18.93 24.81
C ALA A 283 24.26 -20.41 25.08
N VAL A 284 24.10 -20.74 26.37
CA VAL A 284 23.79 -22.10 26.81
C VAL A 284 22.32 -22.38 26.58
N ILE A 285 22.04 -23.54 25.98
CA ILE A 285 20.69 -24.02 25.65
C ILE A 285 20.44 -25.29 26.45
N SER A 286 19.36 -25.31 27.21
CA SER A 286 18.87 -26.51 27.92
C SER A 286 17.42 -26.76 27.55
N TRP A 287 17.13 -27.89 26.90
CA TRP A 287 15.79 -28.25 26.47
C TRP A 287 15.58 -29.77 26.56
N ARG A 288 14.66 -30.21 27.42
CA ARG A 288 14.24 -31.62 27.57
C ARG A 288 15.41 -32.61 27.80
N GLY A 289 16.40 -32.20 28.60
CA GLY A 289 17.57 -33.02 28.90
C GLY A 289 18.69 -32.93 27.85
N PHE A 290 18.46 -32.21 26.76
CA PHE A 290 19.51 -31.80 25.86
C PHE A 290 20.16 -30.51 26.36
N GLU A 291 21.48 -30.51 26.46
CA GLU A 291 22.30 -29.35 26.82
C GLU A 291 23.33 -29.10 25.71
N SER A 292 23.41 -27.89 25.25
CA SER A 292 24.36 -27.44 24.22
C SER A 292 24.67 -25.97 24.35
N GLU A 293 25.62 -25.51 23.57
CA GLU A 293 25.99 -24.11 23.46
C GLU A 293 25.92 -23.68 22.00
N LEU A 294 25.23 -22.58 21.72
CA LEU A 294 25.17 -21.95 20.40
C LEU A 294 26.11 -20.74 20.41
N SER A 295 27.11 -20.74 19.54
CA SER A 295 28.00 -19.59 19.39
C SER A 295 27.36 -18.52 18.49
N ARG A 296 27.82 -17.25 18.66
CA ARG A 296 27.41 -16.14 17.78
C ARG A 296 27.77 -16.40 16.32
N GLU A 297 28.91 -17.04 16.05
CA GLU A 297 29.31 -17.38 14.69
C GLU A 297 28.34 -18.38 14.04
N GLN A 298 27.96 -19.45 14.76
CA GLN A 298 26.96 -20.40 14.26
C GLN A 298 25.60 -19.71 14.04
N PHE A 299 25.18 -18.84 14.94
CA PHE A 299 23.96 -18.06 14.76
C PHE A 299 24.05 -17.15 13.52
N ASN A 300 25.18 -16.47 13.29
CA ASN A 300 25.39 -15.65 12.10
C ASN A 300 25.27 -16.49 10.80
N GLU A 301 25.76 -17.72 10.80
CA GLU A 301 25.61 -18.64 9.68
C GLU A 301 24.14 -19.00 9.42
N LEU A 302 23.39 -19.30 10.49
CA LEU A 302 21.96 -19.61 10.40
C LEU A 302 21.16 -18.49 9.73
N ILE A 303 21.38 -17.24 10.15
CA ILE A 303 20.62 -16.09 9.66
C ILE A 303 21.19 -15.47 8.37
N HIS A 304 22.34 -15.93 7.86
CA HIS A 304 23.01 -15.32 6.70
C HIS A 304 22.10 -15.14 5.48
N SER A 305 21.32 -16.15 5.12
CA SER A 305 20.43 -16.10 3.96
C SER A 305 19.33 -15.04 4.11
N LEU A 306 18.79 -14.86 5.31
CA LEU A 306 17.75 -13.88 5.61
C LEU A 306 18.32 -12.46 5.57
N VAL A 307 19.50 -12.23 6.16
CA VAL A 307 20.20 -10.94 6.10
C VAL A 307 20.54 -10.58 4.66
N LYS A 308 21.03 -11.53 3.85
CA LYS A 308 21.29 -11.31 2.42
C LYS A 308 20.02 -10.92 1.66
N ARG A 309 18.87 -11.52 1.98
CA ARG A 309 17.56 -11.20 1.38
C ARG A 309 17.16 -9.74 1.66
N SER A 310 17.36 -9.24 2.89
CA SER A 310 17.11 -7.84 3.22
C SER A 310 18.00 -6.88 2.43
N LEU A 311 19.29 -7.20 2.27
CA LEU A 311 20.23 -6.37 1.49
C LEU A 311 19.89 -6.33 -0.01
N LEU A 312 19.33 -7.41 -0.57
CA LEU A 312 18.83 -7.40 -1.95
C LEU A 312 17.65 -6.43 -2.11
N THR A 313 16.78 -6.34 -1.11
CA THR A 313 15.68 -5.39 -1.09
C THR A 313 16.20 -3.95 -0.97
N CYS A 314 17.25 -3.70 -0.14
CA CYS A 314 17.93 -2.41 -0.08
C CYS A 314 18.48 -1.98 -1.45
N ARG A 315 19.12 -2.89 -2.17
CA ARG A 315 19.66 -2.60 -3.53
C ARG A 315 18.55 -2.20 -4.51
N ARG A 316 17.37 -2.83 -4.42
CA ARG A 316 16.22 -2.48 -5.26
C ARG A 316 15.67 -1.10 -4.92
N ALA A 317 15.49 -0.80 -3.63
CA ALA A 317 15.02 0.50 -3.18
C ALA A 317 15.96 1.64 -3.62
N LEU A 318 17.28 1.46 -3.52
CA LEU A 318 18.27 2.40 -4.03
C LEU A 318 18.13 2.63 -5.55
N LYS A 319 17.97 1.55 -6.32
CA LYS A 319 17.75 1.64 -7.76
C LYS A 319 16.47 2.40 -8.10
N ASP A 320 15.38 2.15 -7.38
CA ASP A 320 14.10 2.84 -7.58
C ASP A 320 14.16 4.30 -7.17
N ALA A 321 14.97 4.64 -6.17
CA ALA A 321 15.26 6.01 -5.77
C ALA A 321 16.22 6.76 -6.72
N HIS A 322 16.84 6.08 -7.69
CA HIS A 322 17.94 6.61 -8.50
C HIS A 322 19.10 7.15 -7.67
N VAL A 323 19.47 6.43 -6.61
CA VAL A 323 20.52 6.77 -5.64
C VAL A 323 21.51 5.62 -5.58
N GLU A 324 22.82 5.91 -5.60
CA GLU A 324 23.84 4.92 -5.32
C GLU A 324 24.06 4.77 -3.80
N ALA A 325 24.61 3.63 -3.36
CA ALA A 325 24.81 3.39 -1.93
C ALA A 325 25.78 4.42 -1.28
N GLU A 326 26.73 4.91 -2.06
CA GLU A 326 27.70 5.93 -1.64
C GLU A 326 27.05 7.32 -1.40
N ASP A 327 25.94 7.62 -2.08
CA ASP A 327 25.20 8.89 -1.92
C ASP A 327 24.38 8.93 -0.63
N VAL A 328 24.10 7.78 -0.03
CA VAL A 328 23.43 7.69 1.26
C VAL A 328 24.37 8.23 2.34
N GLN A 329 23.98 9.30 3.00
CA GLN A 329 24.81 9.96 4.01
C GLN A 329 24.77 9.23 5.35
N GLU A 330 23.59 8.77 5.75
CA GLU A 330 23.37 8.08 7.02
C GLU A 330 22.42 6.90 6.85
N VAL A 331 22.65 5.85 7.63
CA VAL A 331 21.81 4.67 7.71
C VAL A 331 21.25 4.58 9.12
N VAL A 332 19.94 4.69 9.25
CA VAL A 332 19.22 4.62 10.51
C VAL A 332 18.73 3.19 10.74
N MET A 333 19.09 2.61 11.88
CA MET A 333 18.65 1.27 12.28
C MET A 333 17.43 1.34 13.18
N VAL A 334 16.37 0.67 12.78
CA VAL A 334 15.08 0.61 13.47
C VAL A 334 14.65 -0.84 13.66
N GLY A 335 13.85 -1.11 14.69
CA GLY A 335 13.36 -2.45 15.02
C GLY A 335 14.34 -3.27 15.87
N GLY A 336 13.77 -4.07 16.78
CA GLY A 336 14.54 -4.81 17.78
C GLY A 336 15.56 -5.79 17.19
N SER A 337 15.28 -6.37 16.02
CA SER A 337 16.18 -7.32 15.34
C SER A 337 17.44 -6.69 14.78
N THR A 338 17.47 -5.35 14.63
CA THR A 338 18.70 -4.60 14.29
C THR A 338 19.72 -4.56 15.42
N ARG A 339 19.38 -5.02 16.61
CA ARG A 339 20.35 -5.19 17.72
C ARG A 339 21.33 -6.33 17.46
N VAL A 340 21.01 -7.28 16.56
CA VAL A 340 21.89 -8.40 16.18
C VAL A 340 23.17 -7.84 15.56
N PRO A 341 24.36 -8.13 16.12
CA PRO A 341 25.62 -7.54 15.65
C PRO A 341 25.88 -7.83 14.16
N TYR A 342 25.60 -9.04 13.71
CA TYR A 342 25.77 -9.45 12.32
C TYR A 342 24.95 -8.64 11.33
N VAL A 343 23.71 -8.30 11.69
CA VAL A 343 22.85 -7.42 10.87
C VAL A 343 23.51 -6.05 10.72
N ARG A 344 23.95 -5.44 11.81
CA ARG A 344 24.64 -4.13 11.81
C ARG A 344 25.90 -4.12 10.97
N GLU A 345 26.71 -5.19 11.11
CA GLU A 345 27.94 -5.37 10.34
C GLU A 345 27.63 -5.42 8.83
N LYS A 346 26.71 -6.30 8.41
CA LYS A 346 26.41 -6.49 7.00
C LYS A 346 25.69 -5.29 6.35
N VAL A 347 24.87 -4.58 7.09
CA VAL A 347 24.28 -3.31 6.65
C VAL A 347 25.37 -2.24 6.51
N GLY A 348 26.29 -2.14 7.48
CA GLY A 348 27.41 -1.22 7.42
C GLY A 348 28.34 -1.49 6.23
N GLU A 349 28.66 -2.76 5.96
CA GLU A 349 29.43 -3.17 4.78
C GLU A 349 28.73 -2.79 3.47
N PHE A 350 27.40 -3.02 3.40
CA PHE A 350 26.61 -2.75 2.21
C PHE A 350 26.57 -1.26 1.84
N PHE A 351 26.38 -0.38 2.82
CA PHE A 351 26.32 1.07 2.60
C PHE A 351 27.70 1.76 2.71
N GLY A 352 28.76 1.03 3.10
CA GLY A 352 30.09 1.60 3.33
C GLY A 352 30.14 2.58 4.49
N LYS A 353 29.23 2.47 5.47
CA LYS A 353 29.08 3.41 6.60
C LYS A 353 28.69 2.68 7.88
N THR A 354 29.08 3.26 9.02
CA THR A 354 28.60 2.77 10.31
C THR A 354 27.14 3.19 10.53
N PRO A 355 26.21 2.25 10.69
CA PRO A 355 24.82 2.58 10.93
C PRO A 355 24.61 3.32 12.25
N LEU A 356 23.65 4.25 12.28
CA LEU A 356 23.26 5.00 13.47
C LEU A 356 22.41 4.13 14.41
N THR A 357 22.83 4.08 15.67
CA THR A 357 22.15 3.31 16.72
C THR A 357 21.98 4.11 18.00
N SER A 358 22.03 5.46 17.93
CA SER A 358 22.00 6.35 19.10
C SER A 358 20.63 6.45 19.76
N ILE A 359 19.55 6.25 19.02
CA ILE A 359 18.20 6.17 19.57
C ILE A 359 17.84 4.69 19.76
N ASP A 360 17.09 4.39 20.80
CA ASP A 360 16.58 3.04 21.06
C ASP A 360 15.71 2.58 19.87
N PRO A 361 16.14 1.53 19.12
CA PRO A 361 15.46 1.11 17.90
C PRO A 361 14.02 0.63 18.12
N ASP A 362 13.64 0.27 19.35
CA ASP A 362 12.26 -0.11 19.69
C ASP A 362 11.34 1.09 19.97
N LYS A 363 11.88 2.28 20.19
CA LYS A 363 11.12 3.47 20.60
C LYS A 363 11.01 4.54 19.52
N VAL A 364 11.94 4.55 18.58
CA VAL A 364 12.09 5.64 17.61
C VAL A 364 10.84 5.84 16.77
N VAL A 365 10.17 4.78 16.35
CA VAL A 365 8.95 4.84 15.52
C VAL A 365 7.79 5.50 16.30
N ALA A 366 7.54 5.07 17.53
CA ALA A 366 6.51 5.66 18.37
C ALA A 366 6.77 7.14 18.68
N LEU A 367 8.04 7.50 18.92
CA LEU A 367 8.45 8.89 19.17
C LEU A 367 8.17 9.78 17.95
N GLY A 368 8.52 9.31 16.74
CA GLY A 368 8.23 10.06 15.50
C GLY A 368 6.74 10.18 15.22
N ALA A 369 5.97 9.13 15.47
CA ALA A 369 4.52 9.17 15.37
C ALA A 369 3.89 10.18 16.34
N ALA A 370 4.42 10.27 17.57
CA ALA A 370 3.95 11.26 18.56
C ALA A 370 4.23 12.70 18.13
N ILE A 371 5.41 12.96 17.56
CA ILE A 371 5.74 14.28 17.00
C ILE A 371 4.74 14.65 15.89
N GLN A 372 4.45 13.72 15.00
CA GLN A 372 3.49 13.94 13.92
C GLN A 372 2.06 14.16 14.46
N ALA A 373 1.66 13.42 15.48
CA ALA A 373 0.35 13.59 16.11
C ALA A 373 0.21 14.99 16.76
N ASP A 374 1.24 15.47 17.44
CA ASP A 374 1.28 16.79 18.07
C ASP A 374 1.14 17.94 17.06
N ILE A 375 1.80 17.79 15.89
CA ILE A 375 1.69 18.73 14.77
C ILE A 375 0.26 18.72 14.19
N LEU A 376 -0.31 17.53 13.93
CA LEU A 376 -1.62 17.39 13.30
C LEU A 376 -2.78 17.93 14.15
N VAL A 377 -2.67 17.90 15.47
CA VAL A 377 -3.68 18.52 16.34
C VAL A 377 -3.46 20.03 16.55
N GLY A 378 -2.39 20.59 15.98
CA GLY A 378 -2.10 22.03 15.99
C GLY A 378 -1.48 22.54 17.28
N ASN A 379 -0.82 21.70 18.07
CA ASN A 379 -0.10 22.12 19.27
C ASN A 379 1.21 22.85 18.93
N LYS A 380 1.79 22.56 17.78
CA LYS A 380 3.00 23.19 17.26
C LYS A 380 2.68 24.07 16.07
N ASN A 381 3.12 25.31 16.07
CA ASN A 381 2.92 26.26 14.96
C ASN A 381 3.96 26.12 13.84
N ASP A 382 4.81 25.11 13.88
CA ASP A 382 5.83 24.90 12.83
C ASP A 382 5.18 24.31 11.59
N SER A 383 4.82 25.21 10.66
CA SER A 383 4.31 24.91 9.32
C SER A 383 5.35 24.31 8.37
N ASP A 384 6.55 24.04 8.83
CA ASP A 384 7.70 23.74 7.95
C ASP A 384 8.00 22.25 7.79
N MET A 385 7.29 21.33 8.48
CA MET A 385 7.51 19.90 8.30
C MET A 385 6.44 19.30 7.42
N LEU A 386 6.77 19.10 6.15
CA LEU A 386 5.93 18.42 5.17
C LEU A 386 6.43 16.99 4.98
N LEU A 387 5.61 16.03 5.39
CA LEU A 387 5.83 14.62 5.13
C LEU A 387 5.24 14.25 3.78
N LEU A 388 6.10 13.81 2.85
CA LEU A 388 5.71 13.31 1.55
C LEU A 388 6.03 11.81 1.48
N ASP A 389 5.00 11.00 1.38
CA ASP A 389 5.11 9.57 1.11
C ASP A 389 4.83 9.30 -0.37
N VAL A 390 5.03 8.07 -0.87
CA VAL A 390 4.88 7.74 -2.29
C VAL A 390 3.97 6.54 -2.54
N VAL A 391 3.34 6.53 -3.70
CA VAL A 391 2.58 5.38 -4.20
C VAL A 391 3.56 4.30 -4.69
N PRO A 392 3.53 3.07 -4.14
CA PRO A 392 4.52 2.02 -4.45
C PRO A 392 4.38 1.42 -5.85
N LEU A 393 3.17 1.39 -6.42
CA LEU A 393 2.85 0.91 -7.78
C LEU A 393 1.91 1.88 -8.47
N SER A 394 2.01 1.98 -9.79
CA SER A 394 1.14 2.82 -10.60
C SER A 394 -0.33 2.42 -10.46
N LEU A 395 -1.20 3.42 -10.35
CA LEU A 395 -2.65 3.28 -10.33
C LEU A 395 -3.20 3.72 -11.67
N GLY A 396 -3.97 2.88 -12.31
CA GLY A 396 -4.46 3.08 -13.66
C GLY A 396 -5.92 2.70 -13.86
N ILE A 397 -6.41 2.97 -15.05
CA ILE A 397 -7.76 2.67 -15.50
C ILE A 397 -7.69 1.80 -16.77
N GLU A 398 -8.61 0.85 -16.88
CA GLU A 398 -8.82 0.09 -18.11
C GLU A 398 -9.42 0.98 -19.17
N THR A 399 -8.82 0.98 -20.36
CA THR A 399 -9.35 1.64 -21.56
C THR A 399 -9.70 0.61 -22.63
N MET A 400 -10.33 1.07 -23.72
CA MET A 400 -10.71 0.18 -24.83
C MET A 400 -9.49 -0.60 -25.35
N GLY A 401 -9.74 -1.88 -25.69
CA GLY A 401 -8.68 -2.79 -26.12
C GLY A 401 -7.97 -3.52 -24.99
N GLY A 402 -8.46 -3.44 -23.75
CA GLY A 402 -7.82 -4.07 -22.58
C GLY A 402 -6.48 -3.42 -22.20
N LEU A 403 -6.33 -2.12 -22.51
CA LEU A 403 -5.13 -1.34 -22.22
C LEU A 403 -5.23 -0.64 -20.87
N VAL A 404 -4.08 -0.38 -20.25
CA VAL A 404 -3.97 0.39 -19.01
C VAL A 404 -3.50 1.81 -19.31
N GLU A 405 -4.27 2.78 -18.83
CA GLU A 405 -3.84 4.18 -18.76
C GLU A 405 -3.46 4.53 -17.32
N LYS A 406 -2.19 4.85 -17.08
CA LYS A 406 -1.65 5.15 -15.74
C LYS A 406 -2.03 6.57 -15.34
N ILE A 407 -2.90 6.72 -14.34
CA ILE A 407 -3.36 8.02 -13.83
C ILE A 407 -2.40 8.57 -12.78
N ILE A 408 -1.97 7.73 -11.85
CA ILE A 408 -0.98 8.07 -10.83
C ILE A 408 0.21 7.11 -11.02
N PRO A 409 1.34 7.58 -11.55
CA PRO A 409 2.56 6.78 -11.67
C PRO A 409 3.12 6.35 -10.30
N ARG A 410 3.82 5.23 -10.25
CA ARG A 410 4.59 4.82 -9.07
C ARG A 410 5.57 5.91 -8.62
N ASN A 411 5.93 5.92 -7.37
CA ASN A 411 6.78 6.94 -6.73
C ASN A 411 6.20 8.37 -6.79
N THR A 412 4.91 8.52 -7.11
CA THR A 412 4.22 9.81 -6.94
C THR A 412 3.99 10.06 -5.46
N THR A 413 4.38 11.25 -4.99
CA THR A 413 4.18 11.68 -3.59
C THR A 413 2.71 11.80 -3.21
N ILE A 414 2.36 11.41 -1.99
CA ILE A 414 1.00 11.50 -1.46
C ILE A 414 0.94 12.51 -0.27
N PRO A 415 -0.20 13.16 -0.04
CA PRO A 415 -1.48 12.98 -0.75
C PRO A 415 -1.44 13.55 -2.18
N VAL A 416 -2.16 12.90 -3.09
CA VAL A 416 -2.22 13.30 -4.50
C VAL A 416 -3.63 13.13 -5.05
N ALA A 417 -4.04 14.06 -5.92
CA ALA A 417 -5.23 13.93 -6.73
C ALA A 417 -4.88 14.19 -8.19
N ARG A 418 -5.25 13.25 -9.06
CA ARG A 418 -5.10 13.39 -10.52
C ARG A 418 -6.39 13.06 -11.21
N ALA A 419 -6.69 13.78 -12.27
CA ALA A 419 -7.90 13.57 -13.05
C ALA A 419 -7.56 13.53 -14.53
N GLN A 420 -8.25 12.64 -15.25
CA GLN A 420 -8.18 12.52 -16.70
C GLN A 420 -9.58 12.50 -17.29
N GLU A 421 -9.72 13.01 -18.52
CA GLU A 421 -10.98 13.02 -19.22
C GLU A 421 -11.09 11.83 -20.17
N PHE A 422 -12.24 11.20 -20.15
CA PHE A 422 -12.60 10.09 -21.00
C PHE A 422 -13.90 10.42 -21.73
N THR A 423 -14.20 9.63 -22.74
CA THR A 423 -15.42 9.81 -23.55
C THR A 423 -16.10 8.50 -23.83
N THR A 424 -17.31 8.56 -24.36
CA THR A 424 -18.08 7.38 -24.80
C THR A 424 -17.54 6.84 -26.11
N PHE A 425 -17.56 5.52 -26.24
CA PHE A 425 -17.11 4.82 -27.46
C PHE A 425 -18.23 4.67 -28.49
N LYS A 426 -19.49 4.54 -28.06
CA LYS A 426 -20.66 4.30 -28.90
C LYS A 426 -21.66 5.44 -28.86
N ASP A 427 -22.37 5.64 -30.00
CA ASP A 427 -23.51 6.55 -30.06
C ASP A 427 -24.60 6.10 -29.09
N GLY A 428 -25.19 7.07 -28.38
CA GLY A 428 -26.29 6.80 -27.44
C GLY A 428 -25.87 6.05 -26.16
N GLN A 429 -24.57 5.92 -25.87
CA GLN A 429 -24.10 5.24 -24.66
C GLN A 429 -24.49 6.01 -23.41
N THR A 430 -25.23 5.38 -22.50
CA THR A 430 -25.78 5.99 -21.26
C THR A 430 -25.09 5.52 -19.98
N ALA A 431 -24.11 4.60 -20.08
CA ALA A 431 -23.36 4.09 -18.95
C ALA A 431 -21.92 3.79 -19.34
N MET A 432 -21.00 3.89 -18.34
CA MET A 432 -19.59 3.59 -18.49
C MET A 432 -19.10 2.81 -17.26
N THR A 433 -18.41 1.70 -17.48
CA THR A 433 -17.74 0.96 -16.39
C THR A 433 -16.33 1.46 -16.23
N VAL A 434 -15.98 1.85 -15.03
CA VAL A 434 -14.63 2.23 -14.62
C VAL A 434 -14.00 1.04 -13.91
N HIS A 435 -12.93 0.49 -14.46
CA HIS A 435 -12.14 -0.57 -13.86
C HIS A 435 -10.80 0.01 -13.40
N VAL A 436 -10.57 -0.04 -12.11
CA VAL A 436 -9.37 0.47 -11.44
C VAL A 436 -8.37 -0.66 -11.32
N VAL A 437 -7.16 -0.43 -11.79
CA VAL A 437 -6.07 -1.43 -11.80
C VAL A 437 -4.79 -0.87 -11.18
N GLN A 438 -3.92 -1.76 -10.72
CA GLN A 438 -2.62 -1.45 -10.13
C GLN A 438 -1.55 -2.30 -10.80
N GLY A 439 -0.46 -1.67 -11.23
CA GLY A 439 0.67 -2.37 -11.84
C GLY A 439 1.46 -1.53 -12.82
N GLU A 440 2.49 -2.14 -13.39
CA GLU A 440 3.43 -1.47 -14.30
C GLU A 440 3.32 -1.94 -15.76
N ARG A 441 2.44 -2.93 -16.04
CA ARG A 441 2.23 -3.48 -17.38
C ARG A 441 1.25 -2.63 -18.20
N GLU A 442 1.27 -2.82 -19.53
CA GLU A 442 0.42 -2.07 -20.46
C GLU A 442 -0.95 -2.73 -20.71
N LEU A 443 -1.05 -4.05 -20.42
CA LEU A 443 -2.28 -4.81 -20.57
C LEU A 443 -2.97 -5.01 -19.21
N VAL A 444 -4.30 -4.91 -19.20
CA VAL A 444 -5.13 -5.05 -17.98
C VAL A 444 -4.98 -6.43 -17.36
N ASP A 445 -4.88 -7.49 -18.19
CA ASP A 445 -4.74 -8.88 -17.72
C ASP A 445 -3.44 -9.13 -16.97
N ASP A 446 -2.43 -8.31 -17.20
CA ASP A 446 -1.13 -8.36 -16.53
C ASP A 446 -1.05 -7.42 -15.30
N CYS A 447 -2.14 -6.72 -14.98
CA CYS A 447 -2.24 -5.83 -13.83
C CYS A 447 -3.25 -6.35 -12.80
N ARG A 448 -3.06 -5.92 -11.56
CA ARG A 448 -3.97 -6.26 -10.47
C ARG A 448 -5.25 -5.45 -10.54
N SER A 449 -6.40 -6.11 -10.53
CA SER A 449 -7.71 -5.46 -10.40
C SER A 449 -7.92 -4.98 -8.96
N LEU A 450 -8.18 -3.70 -8.78
CA LEU A 450 -8.53 -3.12 -7.48
C LEU A 450 -10.03 -3.00 -7.26
N GLY A 451 -10.79 -2.74 -8.33
CA GLY A 451 -12.24 -2.64 -8.23
C GLY A 451 -12.90 -2.15 -9.52
N ARG A 452 -14.20 -2.34 -9.62
CA ARG A 452 -15.01 -1.89 -10.75
C ARG A 452 -16.28 -1.20 -10.26
N PHE A 453 -16.66 -0.11 -10.93
CA PHE A 453 -17.94 0.55 -10.70
C PHE A 453 -18.50 1.13 -12.00
N THR A 454 -19.78 1.43 -12.04
CA THR A 454 -20.46 1.90 -13.25
C THR A 454 -21.06 3.28 -13.02
N LEU A 455 -20.63 4.25 -13.83
CA LEU A 455 -21.31 5.53 -13.99
C LEU A 455 -22.51 5.33 -14.90
N ARG A 456 -23.70 5.68 -14.44
CA ARG A 456 -24.98 5.62 -15.19
C ARG A 456 -25.57 7.01 -15.34
N GLY A 457 -26.45 7.19 -16.32
CA GLY A 457 -27.11 8.48 -16.55
C GLY A 457 -26.27 9.44 -17.38
N ILE A 458 -25.35 8.94 -18.19
CA ILE A 458 -24.68 9.72 -19.24
C ILE A 458 -25.73 10.09 -20.28
N PRO A 459 -25.84 11.35 -20.70
CA PRO A 459 -26.76 11.74 -21.77
C PRO A 459 -26.46 11.00 -23.07
N PRO A 460 -27.46 10.49 -23.78
CA PRO A 460 -27.26 9.84 -25.06
C PRO A 460 -26.81 10.89 -26.10
N MET A 461 -25.55 10.80 -26.52
CA MET A 461 -24.92 11.68 -27.50
C MET A 461 -24.18 10.83 -28.53
N VAL A 462 -23.68 11.46 -29.58
CA VAL A 462 -22.74 10.80 -30.51
C VAL A 462 -21.46 10.38 -29.77
N ALA A 463 -20.86 9.31 -30.22
CA ALA A 463 -19.59 8.81 -29.66
C ALA A 463 -18.54 9.93 -29.61
N GLY A 464 -17.82 10.05 -28.53
CA GLY A 464 -16.82 11.08 -28.32
C GLY A 464 -17.34 12.42 -27.79
N ALA A 465 -18.66 12.64 -27.73
CA ALA A 465 -19.22 13.92 -27.29
C ALA A 465 -19.42 14.05 -25.79
N ALA A 466 -19.57 12.94 -25.07
CA ALA A 466 -19.68 12.96 -23.60
C ALA A 466 -18.30 13.16 -22.96
N HIS A 467 -18.22 14.06 -21.97
CA HIS A 467 -17.00 14.34 -21.22
C HIS A 467 -17.10 13.79 -19.81
N ILE A 468 -16.43 12.66 -19.56
CA ILE A 468 -16.38 12.00 -18.28
C ILE A 468 -15.03 12.28 -17.63
N ARG A 469 -15.05 12.99 -16.50
CA ARG A 469 -13.85 13.25 -15.71
C ARG A 469 -13.72 12.16 -14.66
N VAL A 470 -12.63 11.39 -14.72
CA VAL A 470 -12.29 10.39 -13.71
C VAL A 470 -11.16 10.96 -12.84
N THR A 471 -11.42 11.04 -11.54
CA THR A 471 -10.49 11.58 -10.55
C THR A 471 -10.03 10.45 -9.62
N TYR A 472 -8.72 10.28 -9.52
CA TYR A 472 -8.03 9.41 -8.57
C TYR A 472 -7.49 10.28 -7.45
N GLN A 473 -7.82 9.96 -6.24
CA GLN A 473 -7.32 10.64 -5.04
C GLN A 473 -6.74 9.63 -4.07
N VAL A 474 -5.45 9.75 -3.78
CA VAL A 474 -4.78 9.02 -2.71
C VAL A 474 -4.58 9.98 -1.57
N ASP A 475 -5.11 9.65 -0.40
CA ASP A 475 -4.96 10.49 0.79
C ASP A 475 -3.58 10.30 1.44
N ALA A 476 -3.33 11.04 2.52
CA ALA A 476 -2.07 10.98 3.26
C ALA A 476 -1.81 9.62 3.91
N ASP A 477 -2.83 8.78 4.03
CA ASP A 477 -2.74 7.44 4.59
C ASP A 477 -2.53 6.36 3.51
N GLY A 478 -2.53 6.77 2.23
CA GLY A 478 -2.41 5.87 1.08
C GLY A 478 -3.72 5.22 0.63
N LEU A 479 -4.88 5.67 1.14
CA LEU A 479 -6.18 5.14 0.72
C LEU A 479 -6.62 5.79 -0.59
N LEU A 480 -7.05 4.96 -1.54
CA LEU A 480 -7.48 5.37 -2.89
C LEU A 480 -8.99 5.57 -2.96
N SER A 481 -9.41 6.71 -3.44
CA SER A 481 -10.79 7.02 -3.84
C SER A 481 -10.83 7.35 -5.33
N VAL A 482 -11.73 6.74 -6.08
CA VAL A 482 -11.91 7.00 -7.52
C VAL A 482 -13.32 7.49 -7.77
N THR A 483 -13.44 8.64 -8.44
CA THR A 483 -14.74 9.26 -8.78
C THR A 483 -14.80 9.52 -10.28
N ALA A 484 -15.87 9.07 -10.92
CA ALA A 484 -16.20 9.40 -12.30
C ALA A 484 -17.40 10.36 -12.33
N MET A 485 -17.32 11.44 -13.09
CA MET A 485 -18.37 12.47 -13.22
C MET A 485 -18.55 12.88 -14.67
N GLU A 486 -19.79 12.85 -15.14
CA GLU A 486 -20.15 13.46 -16.42
C GLU A 486 -20.29 14.99 -16.26
N LYS A 487 -19.58 15.78 -17.11
CA LYS A 487 -19.41 17.21 -16.88
C LYS A 487 -20.65 18.06 -17.08
N SER A 488 -21.54 17.68 -17.99
CA SER A 488 -22.72 18.48 -18.33
C SER A 488 -23.85 18.29 -17.32
N THR A 489 -24.14 17.06 -16.95
CA THR A 489 -25.22 16.67 -16.03
C THR A 489 -24.81 16.65 -14.58
N LYS A 490 -23.47 16.63 -14.30
CA LYS A 490 -22.90 16.45 -12.96
C LYS A 490 -23.26 15.10 -12.30
N VAL A 491 -23.80 14.16 -13.06
CA VAL A 491 -24.01 12.79 -12.56
C VAL A 491 -22.64 12.17 -12.27
N GLN A 492 -22.51 11.60 -11.08
CA GLN A 492 -21.28 11.00 -10.63
C GLN A 492 -21.48 9.64 -9.99
N ALA A 493 -20.46 8.82 -10.06
CA ALA A 493 -20.32 7.59 -9.30
C ALA A 493 -18.90 7.53 -8.73
N SER A 494 -18.77 6.95 -7.57
CA SER A 494 -17.47 6.79 -6.91
C SER A 494 -17.33 5.43 -6.29
N ILE A 495 -16.10 4.98 -6.18
CA ILE A 495 -15.72 3.84 -5.38
C ILE A 495 -14.63 4.29 -4.40
N GLN A 496 -14.84 3.96 -3.14
CA GLN A 496 -13.74 3.88 -2.21
C GLN A 496 -13.24 2.45 -2.29
N ILE A 497 -12.02 2.26 -2.70
CA ILE A 497 -11.50 0.93 -2.94
C ILE A 497 -11.33 0.23 -1.61
N LYS A 498 -12.15 -0.78 -1.42
CA LYS A 498 -11.97 -1.75 -0.36
C LYS A 498 -10.97 -2.77 -0.88
N PRO A 499 -9.83 -2.84 -0.25
CA PRO A 499 -8.78 -3.74 -0.68
C PRO A 499 -9.23 -5.19 -0.51
N SER A 500 -9.03 -5.99 -1.52
CA SER A 500 -9.38 -7.40 -1.44
C SER A 500 -8.29 -8.23 -0.76
N TYR A 501 -7.02 -8.06 -1.13
CA TYR A 501 -5.89 -8.81 -0.55
C TYR A 501 -4.59 -8.05 -0.81
N GLY A 502 -3.62 -8.20 0.10
CA GLY A 502 -2.31 -7.58 -0.04
C GLY A 502 -1.46 -8.21 -1.13
N LEU A 503 -0.61 -7.39 -1.74
CA LEU A 503 0.53 -7.85 -2.51
C LEU A 503 1.73 -8.02 -1.57
N THR A 504 2.49 -9.07 -1.79
CA THR A 504 3.79 -9.23 -1.15
C THR A 504 4.85 -8.42 -1.88
N ASP A 505 5.97 -8.16 -1.24
CA ASP A 505 7.10 -7.49 -1.91
C ASP A 505 7.69 -8.33 -3.03
N GLU A 506 7.67 -9.65 -2.90
CA GLU A 506 8.05 -10.53 -3.99
C GLU A 506 7.10 -10.34 -5.18
N GLU A 507 5.80 -10.20 -4.94
CA GLU A 507 4.82 -9.94 -6.01
C GLU A 507 4.99 -8.53 -6.59
N VAL A 508 5.17 -7.49 -5.77
CA VAL A 508 5.50 -6.14 -6.25
C VAL A 508 6.77 -6.14 -7.07
N THR A 509 7.82 -6.79 -6.56
CA THR A 509 9.09 -6.93 -7.28
C THR A 509 8.93 -7.71 -8.58
N ALA A 510 8.17 -8.81 -8.56
CA ALA A 510 7.90 -9.61 -9.75
C ALA A 510 7.11 -8.79 -10.79
N MET A 511 6.13 -7.99 -10.37
CA MET A 511 5.36 -7.10 -11.25
C MET A 511 6.25 -6.02 -11.89
N ILE A 512 7.13 -5.40 -11.11
CA ILE A 512 8.09 -4.40 -11.63
C ILE A 512 9.09 -5.06 -12.57
N LYS A 513 9.64 -6.21 -12.20
CA LYS A 513 10.57 -6.96 -13.05
C LYS A 513 9.90 -7.42 -14.34
N ALA A 514 8.68 -7.95 -14.25
CA ALA A 514 7.91 -8.36 -15.42
C ALA A 514 7.67 -7.20 -16.40
N SER A 515 7.49 -5.97 -15.93
CA SER A 515 7.34 -4.80 -16.79
C SER A 515 8.63 -4.48 -17.57
N PHE A 516 9.80 -4.68 -16.96
CA PHE A 516 11.08 -4.50 -17.66
C PHE A 516 11.36 -5.64 -18.64
N ASP A 517 11.16 -6.88 -18.21
CA ASP A 517 11.42 -8.08 -19.03
C ASP A 517 10.50 -8.14 -20.25
N ASN A 518 9.30 -7.59 -20.15
CA ASN A 518 8.30 -7.59 -21.23
C ASN A 518 8.09 -6.23 -21.92
N ALA A 519 8.90 -5.21 -21.64
CA ALA A 519 8.71 -3.85 -22.15
C ALA A 519 8.53 -3.78 -23.68
N GLN A 520 9.29 -4.55 -24.45
CA GLN A 520 9.17 -4.59 -25.90
C GLN A 520 7.88 -5.29 -26.36
N TYR A 521 7.51 -6.37 -25.69
CA TYR A 521 6.25 -7.08 -25.95
C TYR A 521 5.05 -6.19 -25.63
N ASP A 522 5.07 -5.52 -24.47
CA ASP A 522 4.02 -4.62 -24.03
C ASP A 522 3.81 -3.45 -24.99
N MET A 523 4.89 -2.85 -25.49
CA MET A 523 4.84 -1.80 -26.49
C MET A 523 4.17 -2.30 -27.79
N GLN A 524 4.55 -3.47 -28.29
CA GLN A 524 3.96 -4.05 -29.48
C GLN A 524 2.48 -4.46 -29.27
N ALA A 525 2.17 -5.02 -28.12
CA ALA A 525 0.81 -5.40 -27.76
C ALA A 525 -0.10 -4.18 -27.62
N ARG A 526 0.39 -3.09 -27.01
CA ARG A 526 -0.32 -1.81 -26.92
C ARG A 526 -0.59 -1.23 -28.31
N GLU A 527 0.45 -1.12 -29.15
CA GLU A 527 0.30 -0.62 -30.51
C GLU A 527 -0.71 -1.43 -31.36
N LEU A 528 -0.70 -2.76 -31.22
CA LEU A 528 -1.66 -3.64 -31.90
C LEU A 528 -3.08 -3.41 -31.37
N ALA A 529 -3.27 -3.32 -30.04
CA ALA A 529 -4.57 -3.09 -29.42
C ALA A 529 -5.15 -1.72 -29.82
N GLU A 530 -4.33 -0.67 -29.85
CA GLU A 530 -4.73 0.67 -30.30
C GLU A 530 -5.22 0.65 -31.75
N GLN A 531 -4.53 -0.06 -32.65
CA GLN A 531 -4.96 -0.18 -34.05
C GLN A 531 -6.24 -1.00 -34.21
N ARG A 532 -6.46 -2.02 -33.38
CA ARG A 532 -7.72 -2.78 -33.37
C ARG A 532 -8.89 -1.92 -32.87
N VAL A 533 -8.68 -1.10 -31.83
CA VAL A 533 -9.71 -0.16 -31.33
C VAL A 533 -10.06 0.87 -32.40
N GLU A 534 -9.07 1.42 -33.10
CA GLU A 534 -9.31 2.36 -34.21
C GLU A 534 -10.04 1.68 -35.37
N ALA A 535 -9.68 0.45 -35.73
CA ALA A 535 -10.40 -0.33 -36.74
C ALA A 535 -11.87 -0.54 -36.33
N ASP A 536 -12.14 -0.90 -35.08
CA ASP A 536 -13.51 -1.09 -34.58
C ASP A 536 -14.32 0.20 -34.64
N ARG A 537 -13.71 1.33 -34.29
CA ARG A 537 -14.35 2.66 -34.37
C ARG A 537 -14.75 2.99 -35.81
N VAL A 538 -13.84 2.79 -36.76
CA VAL A 538 -14.07 3.07 -38.18
C VAL A 538 -15.12 2.11 -38.75
N ILE A 539 -15.02 0.82 -38.45
CA ILE A 539 -16.01 -0.19 -38.86
C ILE A 539 -17.42 0.18 -38.38
N GLU A 540 -17.57 0.49 -37.09
CA GLU A 540 -18.89 0.79 -36.50
C GLU A 540 -19.47 2.08 -37.11
N SER A 541 -18.64 3.11 -37.28
CA SER A 541 -19.01 4.37 -37.95
C SER A 541 -19.53 4.15 -39.38
N VAL A 542 -18.81 3.34 -40.17
CA VAL A 542 -19.18 3.05 -41.56
C VAL A 542 -20.45 2.19 -41.63
N ILE A 543 -20.61 1.18 -40.75
CA ILE A 543 -21.83 0.36 -40.70
C ILE A 543 -23.07 1.23 -40.43
N VAL A 544 -22.98 2.09 -39.41
CA VAL A 544 -24.09 3.00 -39.06
C VAL A 544 -24.39 3.94 -40.22
N ALA A 545 -23.36 4.49 -40.87
CA ALA A 545 -23.53 5.36 -42.03
C ALA A 545 -24.22 4.67 -43.21
N LEU A 546 -23.81 3.42 -43.52
CA LEU A 546 -24.41 2.62 -44.60
C LEU A 546 -25.88 2.27 -44.30
N GLN A 547 -26.20 1.97 -43.05
CA GLN A 547 -27.59 1.69 -42.64
C GLN A 547 -28.50 2.92 -42.78
N GLN A 548 -28.00 4.10 -42.45
CA GLN A 548 -28.79 5.34 -42.48
C GLN A 548 -28.98 5.90 -43.92
N ASP A 549 -27.90 5.96 -44.68
CA ASP A 549 -27.87 6.72 -45.92
C ASP A 549 -27.39 5.92 -47.16
N GLY A 550 -26.92 4.69 -46.95
CA GLY A 550 -26.31 3.91 -48.02
C GLY A 550 -27.20 3.65 -49.21
N ALA A 551 -28.47 3.28 -48.94
CA ALA A 551 -29.46 3.00 -50.00
C ALA A 551 -29.84 4.24 -50.84
N GLU A 552 -29.72 5.44 -50.26
CA GLU A 552 -30.09 6.70 -50.94
C GLU A 552 -28.92 7.36 -51.68
N LEU A 553 -27.72 7.26 -51.09
CA LEU A 553 -26.56 8.04 -51.55
C LEU A 553 -25.52 7.24 -52.34
N LEU A 554 -25.64 5.90 -52.40
CA LEU A 554 -24.69 5.04 -53.10
C LEU A 554 -25.33 4.28 -54.25
N THR A 555 -24.56 4.08 -55.31
CA THR A 555 -24.84 3.06 -56.32
C THR A 555 -24.54 1.67 -55.79
N GLU A 556 -25.12 0.64 -56.41
CA GLU A 556 -24.90 -0.75 -56.03
C GLU A 556 -23.42 -1.13 -56.10
N ALA A 557 -22.70 -0.63 -57.09
CA ALA A 557 -21.25 -0.86 -57.26
C ALA A 557 -20.43 -0.20 -56.12
N GLU A 558 -20.74 1.04 -55.76
CA GLU A 558 -20.07 1.77 -54.68
C GLU A 558 -20.35 1.10 -53.30
N PHE A 559 -21.60 0.67 -53.09
CA PHE A 559 -21.98 -0.06 -51.89
C PHE A 559 -21.19 -1.35 -51.74
N HIS A 560 -21.08 -2.15 -52.78
CA HIS A 560 -20.27 -3.37 -52.79
C HIS A 560 -18.78 -3.12 -52.62
N GLN A 561 -18.24 -2.00 -53.14
CA GLN A 561 -16.85 -1.64 -52.93
C GLN A 561 -16.57 -1.32 -51.45
N ILE A 562 -17.44 -0.56 -50.80
CA ILE A 562 -17.31 -0.25 -49.37
C ILE A 562 -17.49 -1.53 -48.53
N GLU A 563 -18.50 -2.36 -48.87
CA GLU A 563 -18.75 -3.61 -48.18
C GLU A 563 -17.55 -4.57 -48.23
N ASN A 564 -16.86 -4.65 -49.37
CA ASN A 564 -15.65 -5.46 -49.53
C ASN A 564 -14.48 -4.93 -48.70
N ALA A 565 -14.26 -3.61 -48.71
CA ALA A 565 -13.21 -3.00 -47.89
C ALA A 565 -13.49 -3.21 -46.40
N LEU A 566 -14.75 -3.11 -45.97
CA LEU A 566 -15.18 -3.35 -44.61
C LEU A 566 -14.95 -4.80 -44.19
N LYS A 567 -15.32 -5.79 -45.01
CA LYS A 567 -15.06 -7.20 -44.76
C LYS A 567 -13.56 -7.50 -44.67
N GLN A 568 -12.75 -6.89 -45.53
CA GLN A 568 -11.29 -7.05 -45.49
C GLN A 568 -10.73 -6.51 -44.18
N LEU A 569 -11.13 -5.31 -43.73
CA LEU A 569 -10.68 -4.75 -42.46
C LEU A 569 -11.12 -5.61 -41.27
N MET A 570 -12.37 -6.10 -41.28
CA MET A 570 -12.86 -7.01 -40.24
C MET A 570 -12.04 -8.30 -40.14
N ASN A 571 -11.55 -8.84 -41.26
CA ASN A 571 -10.72 -10.02 -41.27
C ASN A 571 -9.30 -9.74 -40.77
N VAL A 572 -8.66 -8.66 -41.22
CA VAL A 572 -7.25 -8.37 -40.84
C VAL A 572 -7.14 -7.90 -39.39
N LYS A 573 -8.16 -7.28 -38.81
CA LYS A 573 -8.12 -6.82 -37.41
C LYS A 573 -7.98 -7.97 -36.40
N GLU A 574 -8.44 -9.18 -36.73
CA GLU A 574 -8.30 -10.36 -35.86
C GLU A 574 -6.86 -10.91 -35.90
N GLY A 575 -6.05 -10.53 -36.89
CA GLY A 575 -4.67 -10.92 -37.01
C GLY A 575 -3.73 -10.17 -36.06
N THR A 576 -2.45 -10.54 -36.07
CA THR A 576 -1.39 -9.93 -35.27
C THR A 576 -0.54 -8.93 -36.05
N ASP A 577 -0.84 -8.73 -37.35
CA ASP A 577 -0.09 -7.80 -38.21
C ASP A 577 -0.70 -6.39 -38.13
N ARG A 578 -0.09 -5.56 -37.32
CA ARG A 578 -0.46 -4.12 -37.18
C ARG A 578 -0.46 -3.38 -38.52
N HIS A 579 0.52 -3.67 -39.40
CA HIS A 579 0.62 -2.99 -40.71
C HIS A 579 -0.58 -3.32 -41.60
N ALA A 580 -1.03 -4.56 -41.60
CA ALA A 580 -2.22 -4.97 -42.34
C ALA A 580 -3.47 -4.25 -41.85
N ILE A 581 -3.62 -4.06 -40.53
CA ILE A 581 -4.75 -3.30 -39.94
C ILE A 581 -4.73 -1.84 -40.39
N VAL A 582 -3.58 -1.16 -40.29
CA VAL A 582 -3.44 0.23 -40.73
C VAL A 582 -3.74 0.39 -42.22
N GLN A 583 -3.31 -0.54 -43.07
CA GLN A 583 -3.62 -0.52 -44.50
C GLN A 583 -5.10 -0.78 -44.75
N GLY A 584 -5.73 -1.67 -44.00
CA GLY A 584 -7.17 -1.92 -44.07
C GLY A 584 -8.01 -0.69 -43.70
N ILE A 585 -7.62 0.05 -42.62
CA ILE A 585 -8.26 1.30 -42.24
C ILE A 585 -8.16 2.33 -43.39
N LYS A 586 -6.95 2.53 -43.95
CA LYS A 586 -6.76 3.45 -45.05
C LYS A 586 -7.56 3.06 -46.30
N ALA A 587 -7.63 1.77 -46.62
CA ALA A 587 -8.40 1.28 -47.76
C ALA A 587 -9.91 1.56 -47.59
N LEU A 588 -10.43 1.37 -46.37
CA LEU A 588 -11.82 1.68 -46.05
C LEU A 588 -12.09 3.19 -46.10
N ASP A 589 -11.17 3.99 -45.58
CA ASP A 589 -11.22 5.46 -45.63
C ASP A 589 -11.32 5.96 -47.08
N VAL A 590 -10.45 5.46 -47.98
CA VAL A 590 -10.50 5.80 -49.40
C VAL A 590 -11.82 5.37 -50.04
N ALA A 591 -12.31 4.16 -49.73
CA ALA A 591 -13.56 3.66 -50.28
C ALA A 591 -14.80 4.46 -49.83
N THR A 592 -14.75 5.05 -48.66
CA THR A 592 -15.86 5.82 -48.07
C THR A 592 -15.81 7.34 -48.30
N GLN A 593 -14.72 7.89 -48.85
CA GLN A 593 -14.48 9.33 -48.97
C GLN A 593 -15.60 10.05 -49.73
N GLU A 594 -16.02 9.54 -50.88
CA GLU A 594 -17.08 10.13 -51.69
C GLU A 594 -18.46 10.01 -51.03
N PHE A 595 -18.69 8.91 -50.33
CA PHE A 595 -19.92 8.70 -49.53
C PHE A 595 -20.01 9.70 -48.37
N ALA A 596 -18.91 9.91 -47.65
CA ALA A 596 -18.84 10.91 -46.59
C ALA A 596 -19.12 12.32 -47.10
N ALA A 597 -18.57 12.70 -48.25
CA ALA A 597 -18.86 13.99 -48.89
C ALA A 597 -20.34 14.15 -49.23
N ARG A 598 -21.00 13.12 -49.79
CA ARG A 598 -22.44 13.16 -50.13
C ARG A 598 -23.30 13.26 -48.87
N ARG A 599 -22.95 12.54 -47.79
CA ARG A 599 -23.63 12.65 -46.47
C ARG A 599 -23.54 14.06 -45.91
N MET A 600 -22.33 14.65 -45.93
CA MET A 600 -22.14 16.01 -45.48
C MET A 600 -22.97 17.02 -46.27
N ASN A 601 -23.01 16.92 -47.60
CA ASN A 601 -23.84 17.76 -48.44
C ASN A 601 -25.34 17.59 -48.16
N LYS A 602 -25.81 16.35 -47.92
CA LYS A 602 -27.20 16.06 -47.52
C LYS A 602 -27.53 16.76 -46.20
N SER A 603 -26.68 16.63 -45.21
CA SER A 603 -26.85 17.25 -43.88
C SER A 603 -26.87 18.79 -43.97
N ILE A 604 -26.00 19.38 -44.77
CA ILE A 604 -25.96 20.84 -45.03
C ILE A 604 -27.27 21.27 -45.70
N ASN A 605 -27.72 20.56 -46.74
CA ASN A 605 -28.93 20.90 -47.45
C ASN A 605 -30.17 20.79 -46.53
N GLN A 606 -30.26 19.78 -45.68
CA GLN A 606 -31.32 19.62 -44.68
C GLN A 606 -31.31 20.77 -43.66
N ALA A 607 -30.14 21.18 -43.18
CA ALA A 607 -29.98 22.26 -42.20
C ALA A 607 -30.35 23.65 -42.80
N LEU A 608 -30.14 23.81 -44.10
CA LEU A 608 -30.43 25.07 -44.83
C LEU A 608 -31.86 25.12 -45.40
N THR A 609 -32.53 23.98 -45.53
CA THR A 609 -33.91 23.92 -46.06
C THR A 609 -34.89 24.62 -45.12
N GLY A 610 -35.48 25.72 -45.59
CA GLY A 610 -36.47 26.52 -44.83
C GLY A 610 -35.88 27.72 -44.06
N LYS A 611 -34.59 28.00 -44.18
CA LYS A 611 -33.97 29.22 -43.62
C LYS A 611 -33.76 30.28 -44.71
N SER A 612 -34.05 31.53 -44.38
CA SER A 612 -33.72 32.66 -45.27
C SER A 612 -32.24 33.05 -45.10
N VAL A 613 -31.65 33.71 -46.11
CA VAL A 613 -30.27 34.14 -46.07
C VAL A 613 -30.01 35.07 -44.88
N SER A 614 -31.02 35.79 -44.41
CA SER A 614 -30.96 36.68 -43.24
C SER A 614 -30.86 35.93 -41.89
N ASP A 615 -31.22 34.62 -41.84
CA ASP A 615 -31.17 33.81 -40.64
C ASP A 615 -29.82 33.09 -40.47
N ILE A 616 -28.92 33.21 -41.46
CA ILE A 616 -27.60 32.55 -41.49
C ILE A 616 -26.49 33.54 -41.09
N GLU A 617 -26.76 34.85 -41.11
CA GLU A 617 -25.79 35.93 -40.76
C GLU A 617 -25.88 36.37 -39.28
N GLN A 618 -26.70 35.71 -38.43
CA GLN A 618 -26.72 35.86 -36.97
C GLN A 618 -26.11 34.60 -36.30
#